data_501e65509ab52d715dce8a4c2fe98ab7
#
_entry.id   501e65509ab52d715dce8a4c2fe98ab7
#
_cell.length_a   1.000
_cell.length_b   1.000
_cell.length_c   1.000
_cell.angle_alpha   90.00
_cell.angle_beta   90.00
_cell.angle_gamma   90.00
#
_symmetry.space_group_name_H-M   'P 1'
#
loop_
_entity.id
_entity.type
_entity.pdbx_description
1 polymer ?
#
loop_
_entity_poly.entity_id
_entity_poly.type
_entity_poly.pdbx_seq_one_letter_code
_entity_poly.pdbx_strand_id
1 'polypeptide(L)'
;LIHRGKPENIGAYGAAPRGKDWTFHQFGPKTYGYLATHSDMHHGHAGSHYIILSPWKQGVANSWLGAAYNSEGASENGKTYADLEATFYINTQAQPTAGMYPLVFKVRNNSNGKKQPVKTFTVPFNVKAGGYVAPKNYPLNNIDY
;
A
#
# COMPACT_ATOMS: atom_id res chain seq x y z
N LEU A 1 -17.47 -16.86 13.36
CA LEU A 1 -16.77 -17.25 12.13
C LEU A 1 -15.31 -16.86 12.20
N ILE A 2 -14.41 -17.81 12.00
CA ILE A 2 -12.97 -17.58 12.04
C ILE A 2 -12.42 -17.69 10.63
N HIS A 3 -11.84 -16.62 10.12
CA HIS A 3 -11.08 -16.64 8.88
C HIS A 3 -9.61 -16.97 9.17
N ARG A 4 -9.09 -17.95 8.46
CA ARG A 4 -7.68 -18.37 8.57
C ARG A 4 -7.02 -18.31 7.20
N GLY A 5 -5.96 -17.53 7.10
CA GLY A 5 -5.06 -17.54 5.95
C GLY A 5 -3.92 -18.52 6.15
N LYS A 6 -3.18 -18.78 5.08
CA LYS A 6 -1.88 -19.44 5.19
C LYS A 6 -0.88 -18.47 5.78
N PRO A 7 0.16 -18.95 6.50
CA PRO A 7 1.27 -18.10 6.87
C PRO A 7 1.90 -17.47 5.63
N GLU A 8 2.10 -16.15 5.67
CA GLU A 8 2.71 -15.39 4.58
C GLU A 8 3.90 -14.61 5.11
N ASN A 9 4.90 -14.44 4.26
CA ASN A 9 6.03 -13.59 4.55
C ASN A 9 5.63 -12.13 4.30
N ILE A 10 5.66 -11.30 5.34
CA ILE A 10 5.34 -9.87 5.26
C ILE A 10 6.60 -8.99 5.35
N GLY A 11 7.73 -9.53 4.96
CA GLY A 11 9.02 -8.85 4.91
C GLY A 11 10.13 -9.71 5.51
N ALA A 12 11.23 -9.83 4.81
CA ALA A 12 12.42 -10.55 5.25
C ALA A 12 13.49 -9.60 5.81
N TYR A 13 13.48 -8.35 5.39
CA TYR A 13 14.44 -7.30 5.75
C TYR A 13 13.70 -6.02 6.14
N GLY A 14 14.39 -5.09 6.78
CA GLY A 14 13.86 -3.81 7.18
C GLY A 14 12.91 -3.88 8.39
N ALA A 15 11.98 -2.96 8.46
CA ALA A 15 11.02 -2.82 9.56
C ALA A 15 9.71 -3.55 9.27
N ALA A 16 9.68 -4.85 9.54
CA ALA A 16 8.43 -5.61 9.48
C ALA A 16 7.47 -5.19 10.60
N PRO A 17 6.16 -5.07 10.32
CA PRO A 17 5.18 -4.65 11.32
C PRO A 17 5.05 -5.68 12.44
N ARG A 18 5.06 -5.19 13.67
CA ARG A 18 4.80 -5.97 14.89
C ARG A 18 3.33 -5.83 15.27
N GLY A 19 2.87 -6.62 16.23
CA GLY A 19 1.47 -6.59 16.65
C GLY A 19 0.91 -5.19 16.96
N LYS A 20 1.72 -4.33 17.60
CA LYS A 20 1.35 -2.95 17.92
C LYS A 20 1.25 -2.00 16.72
N ASP A 21 1.84 -2.37 15.59
CA ASP A 21 1.88 -1.55 14.38
C ASP A 21 0.67 -1.81 13.48
N TRP A 22 -0.14 -2.80 13.81
CA TRP A 22 -1.39 -3.10 13.13
C TRP A 22 -2.53 -2.28 13.70
N THR A 23 -3.29 -1.62 12.80
CA THR A 23 -4.49 -0.88 13.14
C THR A 23 -5.72 -1.53 12.51
N PHE A 24 -6.86 -1.43 13.19
CA PHE A 24 -8.11 -2.07 12.78
C PHE A 24 -9.02 -1.05 12.09
N HIS A 25 -9.53 -1.40 10.90
CA HIS A 25 -10.33 -0.51 10.08
C HIS A 25 -11.53 -1.23 9.47
N GLN A 26 -12.57 -0.47 9.13
CA GLN A 26 -13.72 -0.94 8.39
C GLN A 26 -13.49 -0.76 6.89
N PHE A 27 -13.26 -1.85 6.17
CA PHE A 27 -13.02 -1.86 4.73
C PHE A 27 -14.28 -2.11 3.89
N GLY A 28 -15.40 -2.33 4.51
CA GLY A 28 -16.68 -2.53 3.83
C GLY A 28 -17.85 -2.39 4.79
N PRO A 29 -19.10 -2.39 4.31
CA PRO A 29 -20.28 -2.23 5.18
C PRO A 29 -20.34 -3.24 6.33
N LYS A 30 -19.79 -4.43 6.11
CA LYS A 30 -19.73 -5.54 7.08
C LYS A 30 -18.36 -6.19 7.16
N THR A 31 -17.32 -5.53 6.65
CA THR A 31 -15.97 -6.10 6.54
C THR A 31 -14.98 -5.22 7.28
N TYR A 32 -14.26 -5.83 8.20
CA TYR A 32 -13.19 -5.21 8.99
C TYR A 32 -11.87 -5.92 8.71
N GLY A 33 -10.78 -5.21 8.82
CA GLY A 33 -9.47 -5.77 8.59
C GLY A 33 -8.37 -4.98 9.29
N TYR A 34 -7.15 -5.40 9.06
CA TYR A 34 -5.96 -4.81 9.66
C TYR A 34 -5.11 -4.12 8.60
N LEU A 35 -4.55 -2.98 8.99
CA LEU A 35 -3.61 -2.19 8.22
C LEU A 35 -2.31 -2.07 8.97
N ALA A 36 -1.20 -2.30 8.28
CA ALA A 36 0.14 -1.97 8.75
C ALA A 36 0.97 -1.40 7.59
N THR A 37 2.16 -0.89 7.91
CA THR A 37 3.16 -0.46 6.94
C THR A 37 4.43 -1.28 7.12
N HIS A 38 4.94 -1.82 6.02
CA HIS A 38 6.27 -2.41 5.94
C HIS A 38 7.21 -1.42 5.27
N SER A 39 8.41 -1.26 5.80
CA SER A 39 9.44 -0.37 5.23
C SER A 39 10.76 -1.12 5.14
N ASP A 40 11.51 -0.84 4.10
CA ASP A 40 12.87 -1.35 3.90
C ASP A 40 13.75 -0.28 3.24
N MET A 41 15.05 -0.44 3.41
CA MET A 41 16.05 0.43 2.82
C MET A 41 17.27 -0.39 2.40
N HIS A 42 17.67 -0.25 1.13
CA HIS A 42 18.81 -0.96 0.59
C HIS A 42 19.56 -0.09 -0.43
N HIS A 43 20.88 0.01 -0.27
CA HIS A 43 21.79 0.74 -1.20
C HIS A 43 21.33 2.17 -1.53
N GLY A 44 20.76 2.89 -0.55
CA GLY A 44 20.28 4.26 -0.74
C GLY A 44 18.89 4.38 -1.36
N HIS A 45 18.21 3.26 -1.58
CA HIS A 45 16.80 3.19 -1.93
C HIS A 45 15.99 2.88 -0.68
N ALA A 46 15.01 3.70 -0.37
CA ALA A 46 14.08 3.49 0.73
C ALA A 46 12.66 3.35 0.18
N GLY A 47 11.94 2.36 0.65
CA GLY A 47 10.58 2.11 0.21
C GLY A 47 9.66 1.63 1.33
N SER A 48 8.36 1.77 1.11
CA SER A 48 7.37 1.22 2.02
C SER A 48 6.11 0.79 1.28
N HIS A 49 5.41 -0.16 1.88
CA HIS A 49 4.12 -0.65 1.41
C HIS A 49 3.10 -0.62 2.54
N TYR A 50 1.86 -0.28 2.20
CA TYR A 50 0.70 -0.61 3.02
C TYR A 50 0.38 -2.09 2.85
N ILE A 51 0.16 -2.76 3.98
CA ILE A 51 -0.29 -4.15 4.03
C ILE A 51 -1.70 -4.16 4.61
N ILE A 52 -2.66 -4.65 3.84
CA ILE A 52 -4.05 -4.77 4.29
C ILE A 52 -4.41 -6.25 4.36
N LEU A 53 -4.80 -6.70 5.53
CA LEU A 53 -5.32 -8.04 5.77
C LEU A 53 -6.82 -7.95 6.03
N SER A 54 -7.60 -8.58 5.19
CA SER A 54 -9.07 -8.58 5.29
C SER A 54 -9.64 -9.97 5.07
N PRO A 55 -10.80 -10.30 5.67
CA PRO A 55 -11.49 -11.54 5.36
C PRO A 55 -11.86 -11.61 3.88
N TRP A 56 -11.58 -12.75 3.25
CA TRP A 56 -11.95 -12.99 1.87
C TRP A 56 -12.29 -14.47 1.65
N LYS A 57 -13.52 -14.73 1.18
CA LYS A 57 -14.04 -16.11 1.06
C LYS A 57 -13.88 -16.83 2.41
N GLN A 58 -13.16 -17.95 2.44
CA GLN A 58 -12.89 -18.73 3.66
C GLN A 58 -11.49 -18.46 4.25
N GLY A 59 -10.78 -17.47 3.71
CA GLY A 59 -9.42 -17.14 4.09
C GLY A 59 -9.23 -15.65 4.36
N VAL A 60 -8.03 -15.19 4.09
CA VAL A 60 -7.59 -13.80 4.29
C VAL A 60 -7.02 -13.27 2.97
N ALA A 61 -7.53 -12.13 2.51
CA ALA A 61 -6.90 -11.36 1.45
C ALA A 61 -5.71 -10.59 2.02
N ASN A 62 -4.58 -10.65 1.34
CA ASN A 62 -3.39 -9.87 1.63
C ASN A 62 -3.13 -8.92 0.47
N SER A 63 -3.22 -7.62 0.74
CA SER A 63 -3.01 -6.58 -0.27
C SER A 63 -1.75 -5.80 0.06
N TRP A 64 -0.85 -5.68 -0.91
CA TRP A 64 0.37 -4.88 -0.82
C TRP A 64 0.27 -3.72 -1.79
N LEU A 65 0.34 -2.50 -1.25
CA LEU A 65 0.18 -1.27 -2.02
C LEU A 65 1.34 -0.33 -1.71
N GLY A 66 2.06 0.13 -2.72
CA GLY A 66 3.18 1.03 -2.53
C GLY A 66 2.77 2.29 -1.76
N ALA A 67 3.50 2.62 -0.69
CA ALA A 67 3.22 3.74 0.20
C ALA A 67 4.22 4.87 0.04
N ALA A 68 5.51 4.57 -0.14
CA ALA A 68 6.54 5.57 -0.40
C ALA A 68 7.73 4.96 -1.12
N TYR A 69 8.48 5.82 -1.81
CA TYR A 69 9.75 5.47 -2.40
C TYR A 69 10.66 6.70 -2.48
N ASN A 70 11.90 6.55 -2.03
CA ASN A 70 12.93 7.57 -2.12
C ASN A 70 14.25 6.94 -2.55
N SER A 71 14.89 7.50 -3.55
CA SER A 71 16.19 7.04 -4.06
C SER A 71 17.28 8.12 -4.00
N GLU A 72 17.10 9.16 -3.20
CA GLU A 72 18.08 10.25 -3.07
C GLU A 72 19.42 9.74 -2.58
N GLY A 73 19.42 8.78 -1.64
CA GLY A 73 20.63 8.17 -1.11
C GLY A 73 21.43 7.35 -2.13
N ALA A 74 20.82 6.92 -3.23
CA ALA A 74 21.45 6.23 -4.33
C ALA A 74 21.89 7.16 -5.47
N SER A 75 21.56 8.45 -5.39
CA SER A 75 21.89 9.44 -6.44
C SER A 75 23.33 9.88 -6.35
N GLU A 76 24.13 9.61 -7.38
CA GLU A 76 25.55 9.97 -7.43
C GLU A 76 25.80 11.49 -7.35
N ASN A 77 24.84 12.29 -7.79
CA ASN A 77 24.96 13.76 -7.83
C ASN A 77 23.96 14.50 -6.95
N GLY A 78 23.10 13.77 -6.21
CA GLY A 78 22.03 14.34 -5.39
C GLY A 78 20.95 15.10 -6.18
N LYS A 79 20.95 15.00 -7.52
CA LYS A 79 20.05 15.79 -8.39
C LYS A 79 19.01 14.95 -9.14
N THR A 80 19.30 13.66 -9.32
CA THR A 80 18.40 12.75 -10.04
C THR A 80 17.96 11.63 -9.12
N TYR A 81 16.75 11.74 -8.59
CA TYR A 81 16.19 10.77 -7.66
C TYR A 81 14.64 10.81 -7.67
N ALA A 82 14.04 9.73 -7.26
CA ALA A 82 12.62 9.68 -6.97
C ALA A 82 12.33 10.05 -5.52
N ASP A 83 11.26 10.78 -5.28
CA ASP A 83 10.69 11.06 -3.95
C ASP A 83 9.16 11.07 -4.07
N LEU A 84 8.57 9.92 -3.75
CA LEU A 84 7.16 9.63 -3.86
C LEU A 84 6.60 9.22 -2.51
N GLU A 85 5.43 9.73 -2.17
CA GLU A 85 4.70 9.37 -0.96
C GLU A 85 3.20 9.34 -1.24
N ALA A 86 2.56 8.28 -0.81
CA ALA A 86 1.13 8.08 -0.93
C ALA A 86 0.46 8.01 0.43
N THR A 87 -0.67 8.67 0.55
CA THR A 87 -1.65 8.47 1.63
C THR A 87 -2.96 8.01 1.05
N PHE A 88 -3.79 7.33 1.82
CA PHE A 88 -5.10 6.91 1.34
C PHE A 88 -6.18 7.05 2.39
N TYR A 89 -7.42 7.05 1.92
CA TYR A 89 -8.60 6.86 2.76
C TYR A 89 -9.53 5.81 2.15
N ILE A 90 -10.34 5.20 2.99
CA ILE A 90 -11.39 4.26 2.59
C ILE A 90 -12.61 5.06 2.16
N ASN A 91 -13.03 4.92 0.90
CA ASN A 91 -14.18 5.68 0.39
C ASN A 91 -15.50 4.98 0.71
N THR A 92 -16.04 5.29 1.88
CA THR A 92 -17.31 4.74 2.37
C THR A 92 -18.55 5.24 1.62
N GLN A 93 -18.41 6.26 0.79
CA GLN A 93 -19.50 6.82 -0.03
C GLN A 93 -19.62 6.14 -1.39
N ALA A 94 -18.60 5.38 -1.81
CA ALA A 94 -18.63 4.67 -3.07
C ALA A 94 -19.30 3.30 -2.94
N GLN A 95 -19.80 2.78 -4.06
CA GLN A 95 -20.36 1.43 -4.13
C GLN A 95 -19.26 0.39 -3.84
N PRO A 96 -19.47 -0.52 -2.86
CA PRO A 96 -18.52 -1.59 -2.59
C PRO A 96 -18.42 -2.59 -3.75
N THR A 97 -17.24 -3.17 -3.94
CA THR A 97 -17.02 -4.34 -4.80
C THR A 97 -16.81 -5.56 -3.92
N ALA A 98 -17.64 -6.58 -4.08
CA ALA A 98 -17.61 -7.80 -3.26
C ALA A 98 -17.58 -7.52 -1.73
N GLY A 99 -18.30 -6.50 -1.30
CA GLY A 99 -18.39 -6.09 0.10
C GLY A 99 -17.22 -5.25 0.60
N MET A 100 -16.34 -4.78 -0.28
CA MET A 100 -15.17 -3.97 0.04
C MET A 100 -15.25 -2.58 -0.59
N TYR A 101 -15.12 -1.54 0.21
CA TYR A 101 -15.04 -0.15 -0.27
C TYR A 101 -13.76 0.07 -1.08
N PRO A 102 -13.79 0.88 -2.14
CA PRO A 102 -12.57 1.29 -2.82
C PRO A 102 -11.72 2.19 -1.91
N LEU A 103 -10.41 2.14 -2.13
CA LEU A 103 -9.46 3.04 -1.51
C LEU A 103 -9.16 4.20 -2.46
N VAL A 104 -8.92 5.39 -1.92
CA VAL A 104 -8.52 6.57 -2.70
C VAL A 104 -7.15 7.00 -2.23
N PHE A 105 -6.17 6.85 -3.11
CA PHE A 105 -4.78 7.23 -2.87
C PHE A 105 -4.49 8.62 -3.42
N LYS A 106 -3.77 9.41 -2.65
CA LYS A 106 -3.19 10.68 -3.07
C LYS A 106 -1.67 10.54 -3.05
N VAL A 107 -1.05 10.71 -4.21
CA VAL A 107 0.39 10.57 -4.38
C VAL A 107 1.03 11.93 -4.56
N ARG A 108 1.92 12.27 -3.64
CA ARG A 108 2.83 13.39 -3.70
C ARG A 108 4.10 12.95 -4.43
N ASN A 109 4.59 13.79 -5.32
CA ASN A 109 5.84 13.57 -6.04
C ASN A 109 6.71 14.83 -5.95
N ASN A 110 7.86 14.70 -5.30
CA ASN A 110 8.88 15.75 -5.17
C ASN A 110 10.22 15.32 -5.77
N SER A 111 10.20 14.37 -6.70
CA SER A 111 11.40 13.84 -7.35
C SER A 111 12.27 14.96 -7.90
N ASN A 112 13.58 14.81 -7.76
CA ASN A 112 14.59 15.81 -8.14
C ASN A 112 14.41 17.16 -7.44
N GLY A 113 13.82 17.19 -6.24
CA GLY A 113 13.51 18.41 -5.51
C GLY A 113 12.43 19.28 -6.15
N LYS A 114 11.69 18.77 -7.12
CA LYS A 114 10.64 19.50 -7.84
C LYS A 114 9.26 19.01 -7.45
N LYS A 115 8.50 19.85 -6.75
CA LYS A 115 7.12 19.55 -6.36
C LYS A 115 6.23 19.44 -7.60
N GLN A 116 5.62 18.28 -7.79
CA GLN A 116 4.62 18.00 -8.83
C GLN A 116 3.20 18.14 -8.27
N PRO A 117 2.19 18.33 -9.13
CA PRO A 117 0.80 18.25 -8.70
C PRO A 117 0.48 16.88 -8.08
N VAL A 118 -0.28 16.90 -6.99
CA VAL A 118 -0.76 15.67 -6.35
C VAL A 118 -1.68 14.92 -7.30
N LYS A 119 -1.42 13.62 -7.47
CA LYS A 119 -2.27 12.74 -8.30
C LYS A 119 -3.13 11.86 -7.42
N THR A 120 -4.36 11.64 -7.84
CA THR A 120 -5.34 10.79 -7.13
C THR A 120 -5.61 9.53 -7.93
N PHE A 121 -5.64 8.39 -7.23
CA PHE A 121 -5.89 7.07 -7.80
C PHE A 121 -6.97 6.35 -6.99
N THR A 122 -7.95 5.78 -7.68
CA THR A 122 -8.91 4.89 -7.04
C THR A 122 -8.41 3.46 -7.16
N VAL A 123 -8.38 2.76 -6.04
CA VAL A 123 -7.93 1.36 -5.94
C VAL A 123 -9.12 0.51 -5.48
N PRO A 124 -9.84 -0.12 -6.41
CA PRO A 124 -10.94 -1.01 -6.07
C PRO A 124 -10.42 -2.36 -5.56
N PHE A 125 -11.28 -3.06 -4.82
CA PHE A 125 -11.02 -4.47 -4.52
C PHE A 125 -11.12 -5.30 -5.81
N ASN A 126 -10.10 -6.09 -6.07
CA ASN A 126 -10.03 -6.96 -7.25
C ASN A 126 -10.44 -8.38 -6.87
N VAL A 127 -11.62 -8.80 -7.31
CA VAL A 127 -12.18 -10.12 -6.99
C VAL A 127 -11.30 -11.25 -7.55
N LYS A 128 -10.77 -11.09 -8.75
CA LYS A 128 -9.93 -12.09 -9.40
C LYS A 128 -8.60 -12.28 -8.69
N ALA A 129 -7.99 -11.18 -8.25
CA ALA A 129 -6.74 -11.20 -7.49
C ALA A 129 -6.95 -11.56 -6.01
N GLY A 130 -8.17 -11.38 -5.49
CA GLY A 130 -8.48 -11.60 -4.08
C GLY A 130 -7.84 -10.57 -3.16
N GLY A 131 -7.81 -9.30 -3.56
CA GLY A 131 -7.21 -8.21 -2.81
C GLY A 131 -7.32 -6.88 -3.53
N TYR A 132 -6.87 -5.81 -2.88
CA TYR A 132 -6.72 -4.51 -3.53
C TYR A 132 -5.53 -4.52 -4.49
N VAL A 133 -5.75 -4.04 -5.70
CA VAL A 133 -4.72 -3.93 -6.73
C VAL A 133 -4.75 -2.51 -7.31
N ALA A 134 -3.63 -1.81 -7.21
CA ALA A 134 -3.50 -0.47 -7.75
C ALA A 134 -3.56 -0.48 -9.30
N PRO A 135 -4.06 0.60 -9.92
CA PRO A 135 -4.08 0.69 -11.38
C PRO A 135 -2.67 0.65 -11.96
N LYS A 136 -2.54 0.23 -13.23
CA LYS A 136 -1.23 0.07 -13.89
C LYS A 136 -0.38 1.35 -13.91
N ASN A 137 -1.03 2.52 -13.93
CA ASN A 137 -0.36 3.82 -13.93
C ASN A 137 -0.08 4.37 -12.53
N TYR A 138 -0.30 3.58 -11.48
CA TYR A 138 0.05 3.97 -10.12
C TYR A 138 1.58 3.99 -9.97
N PRO A 139 2.18 5.13 -9.58
CA PRO A 139 3.63 5.31 -9.69
C PRO A 139 4.45 4.51 -8.68
N LEU A 140 3.81 3.94 -7.67
CA LEU A 140 4.44 3.12 -6.63
C LEU A 140 4.18 1.60 -6.81
N ASN A 141 3.79 1.17 -8.03
CA ASN A 141 3.56 -0.26 -8.30
C ASN A 141 4.84 -1.11 -8.31
N ASN A 142 5.93 -0.53 -8.81
CA ASN A 142 7.20 -1.23 -8.97
C ASN A 142 8.28 -0.43 -8.21
N ILE A 143 8.35 -0.65 -6.93
CA ILE A 143 9.39 -0.04 -6.09
C ILE A 143 10.48 -1.10 -5.89
N ASP A 144 11.65 -0.86 -6.46
CA ASP A 144 12.83 -1.70 -6.27
C ASP A 144 13.70 -1.09 -5.17
N TYR A 145 13.86 -1.82 -4.08
CA TYR A 145 14.75 -1.45 -2.98
C TYR A 145 15.32 -2.68 -2.28
#